data_13649e6afde04e54d9b832421e6f6a09
#
_entry.id   13649e6afde04e54d9b832421e6f6a09
#
_cell.length_a   1.000
_cell.length_b   1.000
_cell.length_c   1.000
_cell.angle_alpha   90.00
_cell.angle_beta   90.00
_cell.angle_gamma   90.00
#
_symmetry.space_group_name_H-M   'P 1'
#
loop_
_entity.id
_entity.type
_entity.pdbx_description
1 polymer ?
#
loop_
_entity_poly.entity_id
_entity_poly.type
_entity_poly.pdbx_seq_one_letter_code
_entity_poly.pdbx_strand_id
1 'polypeptide(L)'
;FREEAKRRDMSLAAFGELCKNELDVDRSLDALLKERMQGENSADIVESRLAGWWAHQLNLPCLRLWLDVNDEERARRVAHREGLTLEAASEANARRSEVDGARFRALYDLVPEDREPYTHVVDASTLNASQILEHVVALLEASP
;
A
#
# COMPACT_ATOMS: atom_id res chain seq x y z
N PHE A 1 1.15 -2.82 -9.12
CA PHE A 1 -0.25 -3.23 -9.27
C PHE A 1 -1.01 -2.30 -10.23
N ARG A 2 -1.09 -0.98 -9.95
CA ARG A 2 -1.79 -0.01 -10.81
C ARG A 2 -1.24 0.05 -12.23
N GLU A 3 0.07 0.06 -12.40
CA GLU A 3 0.72 0.05 -13.72
C GLU A 3 0.45 -1.24 -14.49
N GLU A 4 0.45 -2.37 -13.81
CA GLU A 4 0.15 -3.66 -14.43
C GLU A 4 -1.32 -3.75 -14.89
N ALA A 5 -2.25 -3.24 -14.08
CA ALA A 5 -3.65 -3.10 -14.48
C ALA A 5 -3.77 -2.24 -15.76
N LYS A 6 -3.09 -1.09 -15.81
CA LYS A 6 -3.07 -0.20 -16.97
C LYS A 6 -2.44 -0.88 -18.19
N ARG A 7 -1.34 -1.64 -18.02
CA ARG A 7 -0.68 -2.38 -19.11
C ARG A 7 -1.61 -3.43 -19.73
N ARG A 8 -2.51 -4.00 -18.92
CA ARG A 8 -3.52 -4.98 -19.37
C ARG A 8 -4.85 -4.35 -19.82
N ASP A 9 -4.92 -3.02 -19.89
CA ASP A 9 -6.14 -2.26 -20.21
C ASP A 9 -7.33 -2.62 -19.28
N MET A 10 -7.04 -2.80 -18.01
CA MET A 10 -8.01 -3.19 -16.99
C MET A 10 -8.22 -2.08 -15.95
N SER A 11 -9.45 -1.96 -15.43
CA SER A 11 -9.68 -1.17 -14.22
C SER A 11 -9.00 -1.83 -13.02
N LEU A 12 -8.68 -1.02 -11.99
CA LEU A 12 -8.09 -1.56 -10.75
C LEU A 12 -8.98 -2.60 -10.07
N ALA A 13 -10.31 -2.41 -10.13
CA ALA A 13 -11.27 -3.36 -9.59
C ALA A 13 -11.26 -4.69 -10.36
N ALA A 14 -11.30 -4.63 -11.70
CA ALA A 14 -11.26 -5.82 -12.55
C ALA A 14 -9.92 -6.57 -12.40
N PHE A 15 -8.81 -5.85 -12.31
CA PHE A 15 -7.50 -6.45 -12.08
C PHE A 15 -7.39 -7.09 -10.69
N GLY A 16 -7.99 -6.47 -9.66
CA GLY A 16 -8.08 -7.05 -8.31
C GLY A 16 -8.86 -8.37 -8.29
N GLU A 17 -9.99 -8.44 -8.99
CA GLU A 17 -10.78 -9.68 -9.13
C GLU A 17 -10.03 -10.75 -9.92
N LEU A 18 -9.28 -10.38 -10.97
CA LEU A 18 -8.41 -11.30 -11.69
C LEU A 18 -7.36 -11.93 -10.76
N CYS A 19 -6.69 -11.11 -9.97
CA CYS A 19 -5.65 -11.56 -9.03
C CYS A 19 -6.18 -12.49 -7.93
N LYS A 20 -7.46 -12.47 -7.59
CA LYS A 20 -8.06 -13.46 -6.70
C LYS A 20 -7.95 -14.89 -7.26
N ASN A 21 -8.10 -15.03 -8.56
CA ASN A 21 -8.11 -16.31 -9.26
C ASN A 21 -6.73 -16.69 -9.81
N GLU A 22 -5.88 -15.70 -10.04
CA GLU A 22 -4.53 -15.85 -10.61
C GLU A 22 -3.48 -15.35 -9.62
N LEU A 23 -3.30 -16.07 -8.51
CA LEU A 23 -2.37 -15.72 -7.43
C LEU A 23 -0.91 -15.58 -7.87
N ASP A 24 -0.53 -16.17 -9.00
CA ASP A 24 0.83 -16.07 -9.54
C ASP A 24 1.15 -14.68 -10.10
N VAL A 25 0.12 -13.90 -10.45
CA VAL A 25 0.30 -12.49 -10.86
C VAL A 25 0.82 -11.67 -9.68
N ASP A 26 0.19 -11.80 -8.51
CA ASP A 26 0.64 -11.13 -7.29
C ASP A 26 2.05 -11.58 -6.88
N ARG A 27 2.30 -12.89 -6.87
CA ARG A 27 3.64 -13.44 -6.55
C ARG A 27 4.72 -12.85 -7.45
N SER A 28 4.45 -12.72 -8.74
CA SER A 28 5.38 -12.15 -9.70
C SER A 28 5.64 -10.65 -9.44
N LEU A 29 4.58 -9.89 -9.13
CA LEU A 29 4.69 -8.47 -8.81
C LEU A 29 5.45 -8.24 -7.50
N ASP A 30 5.17 -9.05 -6.49
CA ASP A 30 5.84 -8.96 -5.19
C ASP A 30 7.31 -9.42 -5.27
N ALA A 31 7.62 -10.42 -6.11
CA ALA A 31 9.00 -10.82 -6.38
C ALA A 31 9.80 -9.67 -7.02
N LEU A 32 9.24 -9.02 -8.05
CA LEU A 32 9.84 -7.83 -8.66
C LEU A 32 10.00 -6.67 -7.66
N LEU A 33 9.04 -6.49 -6.76
CA LEU A 33 9.13 -5.46 -5.74
C LEU A 33 10.28 -5.75 -4.76
N LYS A 34 10.37 -6.99 -4.27
CA LYS A 34 11.45 -7.45 -3.38
C LYS A 34 12.83 -7.30 -4.03
N GLU A 35 12.95 -7.61 -5.32
CA GLU A 35 14.18 -7.41 -6.08
C GLU A 35 14.58 -5.92 -6.13
N ARG A 36 13.62 -5.02 -6.39
CA ARG A 36 13.85 -3.56 -6.41
C ARG A 36 14.18 -2.96 -5.04
N MET A 37 13.86 -3.66 -3.97
CA MET A 37 14.18 -3.23 -2.60
C MET A 37 15.58 -3.64 -2.16
N GLN A 38 16.27 -4.48 -2.93
CA GLN A 38 17.56 -5.07 -2.57
C GLN A 38 18.66 -4.69 -3.58
N GLY A 39 19.91 -4.81 -3.15
CA GLY A 39 21.09 -4.62 -4.02
C GLY A 39 21.55 -3.18 -4.13
N GLU A 40 22.59 -2.99 -4.93
CA GLU A 40 23.30 -1.71 -5.09
C GLU A 40 22.44 -0.61 -5.78
N ASN A 41 21.43 -1.02 -6.55
CA ASN A 41 20.49 -0.13 -7.25
C ASN A 41 19.09 -0.18 -6.62
N SER A 42 18.99 -0.43 -5.32
CA SER A 42 17.72 -0.42 -4.62
C SER A 42 17.03 0.94 -4.72
N ALA A 43 15.70 0.93 -4.75
CA ALA A 43 14.93 2.15 -4.77
C ALA A 43 14.99 2.86 -3.40
N ASP A 44 15.20 4.17 -3.39
CA ASP A 44 15.22 4.98 -2.17
C ASP A 44 13.84 5.01 -1.47
N ILE A 45 12.77 5.00 -2.26
CA ILE A 45 11.39 5.03 -1.77
C ILE A 45 10.58 3.93 -2.47
N VAL A 46 9.90 3.12 -1.68
CA VAL A 46 9.00 2.08 -2.17
C VAL A 46 7.62 2.22 -1.55
N GLU A 47 6.60 2.32 -2.40
CA GLU A 47 5.20 2.40 -1.98
C GLU A 47 4.42 1.17 -2.48
N SER A 48 3.87 0.40 -1.56
CA SER A 48 3.01 -0.75 -1.85
C SER A 48 2.22 -1.16 -0.60
N ARG A 49 1.14 -1.93 -0.79
CA ARG A 49 0.31 -2.46 0.30
C ARG A 49 1.10 -3.37 1.26
N LEU A 50 2.11 -4.06 0.77
CA LEU A 50 2.95 -4.98 1.54
C LEU A 50 4.43 -4.56 1.62
N ALA A 51 4.78 -3.33 1.21
CA ALA A 51 6.18 -2.89 1.23
C ALA A 51 6.80 -3.00 2.63
N GLY A 52 6.08 -2.61 3.68
CA GLY A 52 6.53 -2.74 5.07
C GLY A 52 6.79 -4.19 5.48
N TRP A 53 5.92 -5.11 5.08
CA TRP A 53 6.09 -6.54 5.32
C TRP A 53 7.33 -7.10 4.61
N TRP A 54 7.53 -6.74 3.34
CA TRP A 54 8.69 -7.21 2.61
C TRP A 54 9.99 -6.66 3.16
N ALA A 55 10.04 -5.36 3.48
CA ALA A 55 11.21 -4.75 4.10
C ALA A 55 11.53 -5.38 5.46
N HIS A 56 10.50 -5.69 6.27
CA HIS A 56 10.64 -6.37 7.56
C HIS A 56 11.19 -7.79 7.39
N GLN A 57 10.58 -8.62 6.52
CA GLN A 57 11.01 -9.99 6.28
C GLN A 57 12.43 -10.09 5.69
N LEU A 58 12.80 -9.12 4.87
CA LEU A 58 14.14 -9.02 4.27
C LEU A 58 15.17 -8.36 5.21
N ASN A 59 14.78 -7.95 6.41
CA ASN A 59 15.62 -7.26 7.39
C ASN A 59 16.35 -6.03 6.81
N LEU A 60 15.65 -5.26 5.97
CA LEU A 60 16.25 -4.09 5.33
C LEU A 60 16.43 -2.94 6.34
N PRO A 61 17.57 -2.26 6.34
CA PRO A 61 17.83 -1.10 7.20
C PRO A 61 17.14 0.14 6.63
N CYS A 62 15.82 0.26 6.85
CA CYS A 62 15.02 1.36 6.32
C CYS A 62 13.89 1.75 7.29
N LEU A 63 13.36 2.96 7.12
CA LEU A 63 12.11 3.36 7.74
C LEU A 63 10.94 2.65 7.06
N ARG A 64 10.11 2.03 7.86
CA ARG A 64 8.86 1.40 7.40
C ARG A 64 7.69 2.18 7.99
N LEU A 65 7.07 2.98 7.13
CA LEU A 65 6.02 3.92 7.54
C LEU A 65 4.64 3.36 7.20
N TRP A 66 3.73 3.38 8.17
CA TRP A 66 2.31 3.22 7.93
C TRP A 66 1.63 4.58 8.00
N LEU A 67 1.00 4.99 6.88
CA LEU A 67 0.15 6.17 6.85
C LEU A 67 -1.27 5.75 7.22
N ASP A 68 -1.65 6.06 8.45
CA ASP A 68 -3.00 5.78 8.94
C ASP A 68 -3.97 6.88 8.53
N VAL A 69 -5.13 6.50 8.03
CA VAL A 69 -6.18 7.45 7.65
C VAL A 69 -7.51 6.81 8.05
N ASN A 70 -8.33 7.52 8.82
CA ASN A 70 -9.66 7.03 9.16
C ASN A 70 -10.52 6.83 7.92
N ASP A 71 -11.54 5.99 8.03
CA ASP A 71 -12.34 5.54 6.88
C ASP A 71 -13.09 6.67 6.19
N GLU A 72 -13.59 7.65 6.94
CA GLU A 72 -14.31 8.80 6.40
C GLU A 72 -13.38 9.68 5.54
N GLU A 73 -12.22 10.06 6.07
CA GLU A 73 -11.24 10.85 5.33
C GLU A 73 -10.68 10.09 4.13
N ARG A 74 -10.46 8.78 4.26
CA ARG A 74 -10.05 7.93 3.15
C ARG A 74 -11.10 7.92 2.04
N ALA A 75 -12.37 7.79 2.38
CA ALA A 75 -13.48 7.86 1.43
C ALA A 75 -13.57 9.26 0.78
N ARG A 76 -13.42 10.33 1.55
CA ARG A 76 -13.41 11.70 1.05
C ARG A 76 -12.29 11.94 0.03
N ARG A 77 -11.07 11.49 0.31
CA ARG A 77 -9.93 11.59 -0.62
C ARG A 77 -10.14 10.83 -1.92
N VAL A 78 -10.70 9.62 -1.82
CA VAL A 78 -11.03 8.81 -3.01
C VAL A 78 -12.16 9.45 -3.81
N ALA A 79 -13.22 9.89 -3.16
CA ALA A 79 -14.35 10.58 -3.80
C ALA A 79 -13.88 11.79 -4.62
N HIS A 80 -13.04 12.65 -4.00
CA HIS A 80 -12.48 13.83 -4.67
C HIS A 80 -11.58 13.47 -5.86
N ARG A 81 -10.70 12.47 -5.70
CA ARG A 81 -9.74 12.07 -6.75
C ARG A 81 -10.42 11.41 -7.95
N GLU A 82 -11.47 10.63 -7.71
CA GLU A 82 -12.09 9.78 -8.73
C GLU A 82 -13.47 10.32 -9.19
N GLY A 83 -13.92 11.46 -8.65
CA GLY A 83 -15.19 12.07 -9.01
C GLY A 83 -16.41 11.25 -8.57
N LEU A 84 -16.32 10.55 -7.43
CA LEU A 84 -17.37 9.71 -6.87
C LEU A 84 -18.14 10.43 -5.77
N THR A 85 -19.32 9.89 -5.43
CA THR A 85 -19.99 10.26 -4.17
C THR A 85 -19.23 9.68 -2.97
N LEU A 86 -19.41 10.24 -1.78
CA LEU A 86 -18.79 9.75 -0.55
C LEU A 86 -19.21 8.29 -0.25
N GLU A 87 -20.47 7.97 -0.45
CA GLU A 87 -21.03 6.61 -0.28
C GLU A 87 -20.35 5.62 -1.22
N ALA A 88 -20.30 5.93 -2.52
CA ALA A 88 -19.68 5.07 -3.52
C ALA A 88 -18.17 4.87 -3.24
N ALA A 89 -17.48 5.91 -2.78
CA ALA A 89 -16.06 5.83 -2.40
C ALA A 89 -15.86 4.97 -1.15
N SER A 90 -16.75 5.07 -0.16
CA SER A 90 -16.73 4.25 1.06
C SER A 90 -16.91 2.77 0.74
N GLU A 91 -17.93 2.44 -0.07
CA GLU A 91 -18.20 1.07 -0.52
C GLU A 91 -17.02 0.50 -1.33
N ALA A 92 -16.47 1.29 -2.25
CA ALA A 92 -15.30 0.88 -3.04
C ALA A 92 -14.08 0.60 -2.17
N ASN A 93 -13.84 1.42 -1.14
CA ASN A 93 -12.76 1.22 -0.17
C ASN A 93 -12.95 -0.05 0.65
N ALA A 94 -14.15 -0.28 1.18
CA ALA A 94 -14.48 -1.47 1.97
C ALA A 94 -14.29 -2.74 1.14
N ARG A 95 -14.86 -2.77 -0.07
CA ARG A 95 -14.71 -3.90 -0.99
C ARG A 95 -13.25 -4.17 -1.35
N ARG A 96 -12.47 -3.13 -1.61
CA ARG A 96 -11.05 -3.29 -1.90
C ARG A 96 -10.27 -3.86 -0.72
N SER A 97 -10.53 -3.39 0.50
CA SER A 97 -9.88 -3.92 1.71
C SER A 97 -10.20 -5.39 1.93
N GLU A 98 -11.47 -5.79 1.72
CA GLU A 98 -11.90 -7.19 1.81
C GLU A 98 -11.18 -8.07 0.77
N VAL A 99 -11.16 -7.64 -0.50
CA VAL A 99 -10.52 -8.38 -1.60
C VAL A 99 -9.02 -8.53 -1.36
N ASP A 100 -8.34 -7.43 -1.02
CA ASP A 100 -6.91 -7.42 -0.76
C ASP A 100 -6.58 -8.28 0.48
N GLY A 101 -7.34 -8.15 1.57
CA GLY A 101 -7.14 -8.93 2.79
C GLY A 101 -7.30 -10.43 2.58
N ALA A 102 -8.34 -10.86 1.87
CA ALA A 102 -8.55 -12.27 1.53
C ALA A 102 -7.40 -12.81 0.68
N ARG A 103 -6.98 -12.04 -0.33
CA ARG A 103 -5.90 -12.42 -1.24
C ARG A 103 -4.54 -12.56 -0.54
N PHE A 104 -4.15 -11.58 0.28
CA PHE A 104 -2.85 -11.62 0.97
C PHE A 104 -2.81 -12.66 2.09
N ARG A 105 -3.96 -12.95 2.71
CA ARG A 105 -4.04 -14.07 3.63
C ARG A 105 -3.85 -15.40 2.91
N ALA A 106 -4.49 -15.60 1.76
CA ALA A 106 -4.35 -16.81 0.96
C ALA A 106 -2.93 -17.01 0.39
N LEU A 107 -2.26 -15.90 0.01
CA LEU A 107 -0.92 -15.94 -0.60
C LEU A 107 0.19 -16.13 0.43
N TYR A 108 0.11 -15.43 1.57
CA TYR A 108 1.25 -15.19 2.46
C TYR A 108 0.92 -15.36 3.94
N ASP A 109 -0.33 -15.67 4.27
CA ASP A 109 -0.86 -15.68 5.64
C ASP A 109 -0.65 -14.33 6.37
N LEU A 110 -0.77 -13.23 5.62
CA LEU A 110 -0.57 -11.87 6.10
C LEU A 110 -1.88 -11.08 6.19
N VAL A 111 -1.97 -10.23 7.21
CA VAL A 111 -2.99 -9.20 7.36
C VAL A 111 -2.37 -7.86 6.97
N PRO A 112 -2.79 -7.23 5.85
CA PRO A 112 -2.15 -6.00 5.38
C PRO A 112 -2.18 -4.84 6.38
N GLU A 113 -3.22 -4.80 7.22
CA GLU A 113 -3.45 -3.76 8.22
C GLU A 113 -2.66 -3.95 9.51
N ASP A 114 -1.97 -5.08 9.67
CA ASP A 114 -1.13 -5.33 10.85
C ASP A 114 0.04 -4.34 10.91
N ARG A 115 0.30 -3.82 12.11
CA ARG A 115 1.31 -2.78 12.36
C ARG A 115 2.68 -3.33 12.75
N GLU A 116 2.79 -4.63 13.03
CA GLU A 116 4.03 -5.27 13.44
C GLU A 116 5.25 -4.94 12.55
N PRO A 117 5.13 -4.98 11.21
CA PRO A 117 6.31 -4.75 10.34
C PRO A 117 6.77 -3.29 10.27
N TYR A 118 5.96 -2.34 10.79
CA TYR A 118 6.22 -0.90 10.61
C TYR A 118 7.01 -0.32 11.78
N THR A 119 7.99 0.53 11.47
CA THR A 119 8.78 1.24 12.49
C THR A 119 8.04 2.47 13.03
N HIS A 120 7.20 3.10 12.20
CA HIS A 120 6.44 4.28 12.55
C HIS A 120 5.03 4.22 11.96
N VAL A 121 4.07 4.75 12.73
CA VAL A 121 2.69 4.96 12.30
C VAL A 121 2.42 6.46 12.32
N VAL A 122 2.01 7.01 11.18
CA VAL A 122 1.69 8.43 11.04
C VAL A 122 0.20 8.58 10.81
N ASP A 123 -0.51 9.21 11.73
CA ASP A 123 -1.92 9.55 11.51
C ASP A 123 -2.02 10.72 10.52
N ALA A 124 -2.43 10.37 9.32
CA ALA A 124 -2.60 11.31 8.20
C ALA A 124 -4.06 11.74 8.02
N SER A 125 -4.96 11.45 8.96
CA SER A 125 -6.38 11.77 8.83
C SER A 125 -6.66 13.27 8.73
N THR A 126 -5.86 14.09 9.43
CA THR A 126 -6.02 15.56 9.47
C THR A 126 -4.90 16.31 8.75
N LEU A 127 -3.90 15.60 8.24
CA LEU A 127 -2.73 16.20 7.60
C LEU A 127 -2.90 16.28 6.09
N ASN A 128 -2.44 17.38 5.50
CA ASN A 128 -2.26 17.48 4.06
C ASN A 128 -0.92 16.88 3.61
N ALA A 129 -0.71 16.77 2.30
CA ALA A 129 0.49 16.13 1.74
C ALA A 129 1.81 16.81 2.16
N SER A 130 1.83 18.15 2.26
CA SER A 130 3.03 18.90 2.69
C SER A 130 3.36 18.62 4.15
N GLN A 131 2.36 18.61 5.02
CA GLN A 131 2.53 18.30 6.44
C GLN A 131 3.01 16.84 6.67
N ILE A 132 2.48 15.90 5.89
CA ILE A 132 2.96 14.51 5.91
C ILE A 132 4.42 14.45 5.47
N LEU A 133 4.78 15.15 4.40
CA LEU A 133 6.16 15.20 3.91
C LEU A 133 7.12 15.76 4.96
N GLU A 134 6.79 16.91 5.57
CA GLU A 134 7.58 17.51 6.64
C GLU A 134 7.79 16.54 7.81
N HIS A 135 6.72 15.84 8.22
CA HIS A 135 6.80 14.85 9.29
C HIS A 135 7.72 13.67 8.92
N VAL A 136 7.61 13.15 7.69
CA VAL A 136 8.45 12.05 7.21
C VAL A 136 9.91 12.46 7.08
N VAL A 137 10.20 13.66 6.60
CA VAL A 137 11.57 14.20 6.54
C VAL A 137 12.18 14.30 7.93
N ALA A 138 11.42 14.82 8.91
CA ALA A 138 11.90 14.88 10.29
C ALA A 138 12.21 13.49 10.88
N LEU A 139 11.41 12.47 10.55
CA LEU A 139 11.69 11.09 10.96
C LEU A 139 12.97 10.53 10.31
N LEU A 140 13.20 10.86 9.03
CA LEU A 140 14.42 10.45 8.32
C LEU A 140 15.68 11.10 8.92
N GLU A 141 15.60 12.40 9.24
CA GLU A 141 16.71 13.14 9.86
C GLU A 141 17.01 12.68 11.30
N ALA A 142 16.01 12.19 12.01
CA ALA A 142 16.15 11.66 13.37
C ALA A 142 16.63 10.20 13.42
N SER A 143 16.64 9.51 12.27
CA SER A 143 17.06 8.11 12.19
C SER A 143 18.58 8.02 12.03
N PRO A 144 19.25 7.17 12.82
CA PRO A 144 20.70 7.03 12.80
C PRO A 144 21.22 6.43 11.50
#